data_db58e03cd935d225e897e7ee699d884d
#
_entry.id   db58e03cd935d225e897e7ee699d884d
#
_cell.length_a   1.000
_cell.length_b   1.000
_cell.length_c   1.000
_cell.angle_alpha   90.00
_cell.angle_beta   90.00
_cell.angle_gamma   90.00
#
_symmetry.space_group_name_H-M   'P 1'
#
loop_
_entity.id
_entity.type
_entity.pdbx_description
1 polymer ?
#
loop_
_entity_poly.entity_id
_entity_poly.type
_entity_poly.pdbx_seq_one_letter_code
_entity_poly.pdbx_strand_id
1 'polypeptide(L)'
;MRVLIVGATGLLGGEVVKLLSPDHEIVTASRKGSDLHVDLSDKTTIESMYRQAGMLDAVICTAGSAKFAPFASLSDDDFSFSLANKLMGQINLVRCGTAHVSQGGCFTLTSGVLAQQPIEGSAAVSVVNAGVDAFVRAAALELRGKARVNAVSPGWVAETLESMGRDPSQGVPAAMVAQAYQRTLGGSASGEVIAAS
;
A
#
# COMPACT_ATOMS: atom_id res chain seq x y z
N MET A 1 15.89 -10.39 -5.04
CA MET A 1 15.69 -8.94 -4.80
C MET A 1 15.62 -8.71 -3.30
N ARG A 2 16.01 -7.53 -2.85
CA ARG A 2 15.79 -7.08 -1.47
C ARG A 2 14.55 -6.22 -1.41
N VAL A 3 13.49 -6.72 -0.76
CA VAL A 3 12.13 -6.16 -0.81
C VAL A 3 11.71 -5.69 0.58
N LEU A 4 11.37 -4.40 0.73
CA LEU A 4 10.77 -3.86 1.94
C LEU A 4 9.24 -4.00 1.86
N ILE A 5 8.65 -4.63 2.88
CA ILE A 5 7.19 -4.75 3.01
C ILE A 5 6.70 -3.92 4.19
N VAL A 6 6.03 -2.81 3.91
CA VAL A 6 5.43 -1.92 4.89
C VAL A 6 3.99 -2.39 5.16
N GLY A 7 3.68 -2.66 6.44
CA GLY A 7 2.43 -3.28 6.85
C GLY A 7 2.49 -4.81 6.90
N ALA A 8 3.68 -5.38 7.04
CA ALA A 8 3.96 -6.81 7.00
C ALA A 8 3.16 -7.65 8.03
N THR A 9 2.73 -7.04 9.14
CA THR A 9 1.94 -7.72 10.19
C THR A 9 0.42 -7.67 9.94
N GLY A 10 -0.02 -6.97 8.89
CA GLY A 10 -1.42 -6.92 8.49
C GLY A 10 -1.82 -8.13 7.63
N LEU A 11 -3.12 -8.25 7.35
CA LEU A 11 -3.69 -9.36 6.56
C LEU A 11 -2.99 -9.51 5.20
N LEU A 12 -3.03 -8.47 4.37
CA LEU A 12 -2.39 -8.51 3.04
C LEU A 12 -0.86 -8.59 3.14
N GLY A 13 -0.26 -7.85 4.08
CA GLY A 13 1.19 -7.84 4.26
C GLY A 13 1.74 -9.21 4.64
N GLY A 14 1.07 -9.93 5.53
CA GLY A 14 1.44 -11.29 5.91
C GLY A 14 1.42 -12.27 4.73
N GLU A 15 0.40 -12.18 3.87
CA GLU A 15 0.33 -13.01 2.67
C GLU A 15 1.40 -12.63 1.62
N VAL A 16 1.71 -11.33 1.48
CA VAL A 16 2.81 -10.88 0.61
C VAL A 16 4.16 -11.38 1.13
N VAL A 17 4.40 -11.31 2.45
CA VAL A 17 5.62 -11.88 3.06
C VAL A 17 5.74 -13.37 2.78
N LYS A 18 4.69 -14.15 3.03
CA LYS A 18 4.69 -15.60 2.75
C LYS A 18 4.98 -15.93 1.29
N LEU A 19 4.36 -15.18 0.38
CA LEU A 19 4.50 -15.40 -1.06
C LEU A 19 5.91 -15.09 -1.58
N LEU A 20 6.54 -14.03 -1.05
CA LEU A 20 7.81 -13.53 -1.59
C LEU A 20 9.05 -14.08 -0.89
N SER A 21 8.94 -14.54 0.36
CA SER A 21 10.09 -15.02 1.17
C SER A 21 10.88 -16.17 0.55
N PRO A 22 10.29 -17.11 -0.25
CA PRO A 22 11.10 -18.18 -0.85
C PRO A 22 12.14 -17.69 -1.85
N ASP A 23 11.88 -16.58 -2.56
CA ASP A 23 12.67 -16.12 -3.69
C ASP A 23 13.37 -14.77 -3.46
N HIS A 24 13.06 -14.08 -2.35
CA HIS A 24 13.51 -12.71 -2.08
C HIS A 24 14.00 -12.53 -0.64
N GLU A 25 14.94 -11.63 -0.45
CA GLU A 25 15.31 -11.12 0.88
C GLU A 25 14.25 -10.11 1.32
N ILE A 26 13.47 -10.46 2.36
CA ILE A 26 12.40 -9.64 2.86
C ILE A 26 12.85 -8.84 4.08
N VAL A 27 12.64 -7.53 4.03
CA VAL A 27 12.73 -6.63 5.18
C VAL A 27 11.32 -6.22 5.56
N THR A 28 10.90 -6.47 6.79
CA THR A 28 9.55 -6.15 7.25
C THR A 28 9.52 -4.83 8.00
N ALA A 29 8.45 -4.04 7.81
CA ALA A 29 8.22 -2.81 8.55
C ALA A 29 6.76 -2.65 8.95
N SER A 30 6.51 -2.28 10.20
CA SER A 30 5.17 -1.97 10.71
C SER A 30 5.27 -1.18 12.02
N ARG A 31 4.13 -0.81 12.60
CA ARG A 31 4.09 -0.13 13.91
C ARG A 31 4.55 -1.04 15.05
N LYS A 32 4.37 -2.36 14.91
CA LYS A 32 4.77 -3.37 15.92
C LYS A 32 5.01 -4.73 15.25
N GLY A 33 5.92 -5.53 15.78
CA GLY A 33 6.10 -6.93 15.39
C GLY A 33 6.78 -7.13 14.03
N SER A 34 7.63 -6.22 13.60
CA SER A 34 8.43 -6.29 12.38
C SER A 34 9.89 -5.95 12.67
N ASP A 35 10.79 -6.18 11.70
CA ASP A 35 12.22 -5.84 11.81
C ASP A 35 12.44 -4.35 12.04
N LEU A 36 11.65 -3.51 11.34
CA LEU A 36 11.73 -2.06 11.41
C LEU A 36 10.41 -1.44 11.89
N HIS A 37 10.54 -0.35 12.64
CA HIS A 37 9.38 0.45 13.05
C HIS A 37 9.03 1.50 12.01
N VAL A 38 7.72 1.63 11.68
CA VAL A 38 7.18 2.72 10.86
C VAL A 38 5.74 3.04 11.23
N ASP A 39 5.44 4.33 11.37
CA ASP A 39 4.09 4.88 11.38
C ASP A 39 3.94 5.79 10.15
N LEU A 40 3.02 5.45 9.25
CA LEU A 40 2.82 6.19 8.00
C LEU A 40 2.34 7.64 8.22
N SER A 41 1.74 7.94 9.35
CA SER A 41 1.33 9.30 9.72
C SER A 41 2.49 10.17 10.21
N ASP A 42 3.63 9.55 10.54
CA ASP A 42 4.83 10.25 10.99
C ASP A 42 5.98 10.06 9.98
N LYS A 43 6.23 11.11 9.20
CA LYS A 43 7.29 11.11 8.19
C LYS A 43 8.68 10.82 8.76
N THR A 44 8.96 11.19 10.02
CA THR A 44 10.27 10.97 10.64
C THR A 44 10.56 9.48 10.84
N THR A 45 9.52 8.68 11.12
CA THR A 45 9.65 7.22 11.22
C THR A 45 9.91 6.59 9.85
N ILE A 46 9.31 7.12 8.77
CA ILE A 46 9.56 6.67 7.40
C ILE A 46 11.03 6.93 7.02
N GLU A 47 11.54 8.11 7.30
CA GLU A 47 12.95 8.46 7.04
C GLU A 47 13.91 7.58 7.84
N SER A 48 13.59 7.32 9.11
CA SER A 48 14.38 6.43 9.98
C SER A 48 14.37 4.99 9.47
N MET A 49 13.21 4.48 9.07
CA MET A 49 13.05 3.14 8.48
C MET A 49 13.97 2.97 7.26
N TYR A 50 13.97 3.93 6.32
CA TYR A 50 14.82 3.84 5.13
C TYR A 50 16.31 3.87 5.45
N ARG A 51 16.75 4.72 6.40
CA ARG A 51 18.16 4.72 6.84
C ARG A 51 18.59 3.36 7.39
N GLN A 52 17.71 2.67 8.11
CA GLN A 52 17.99 1.34 8.67
C GLN A 52 17.89 0.23 7.61
N ALA A 53 16.94 0.33 6.71
CA ALA A 53 16.74 -0.63 5.64
C ALA A 53 17.92 -0.64 4.64
N GLY A 54 18.60 0.49 4.41
CA GLY A 54 19.64 0.62 3.38
C GLY A 54 19.06 0.59 1.95
N MET A 55 19.85 0.08 0.99
CA MET A 55 19.42 -0.01 -0.40
C MET A 55 18.46 -1.17 -0.62
N LEU A 56 17.41 -0.93 -1.41
CA LEU A 56 16.31 -1.84 -1.69
C LEU A 56 16.11 -1.97 -3.21
N ASP A 57 15.61 -3.10 -3.67
CA ASP A 57 15.18 -3.27 -5.05
C ASP A 57 13.69 -2.95 -5.22
N ALA A 58 12.91 -3.15 -4.16
CA ALA A 58 11.47 -2.86 -4.19
C ALA A 58 10.94 -2.45 -2.80
N VAL A 59 9.88 -1.64 -2.82
CA VAL A 59 9.10 -1.26 -1.65
C VAL A 59 7.63 -1.57 -1.92
N ILE A 60 7.03 -2.40 -1.10
CA ILE A 60 5.60 -2.74 -1.14
C ILE A 60 4.94 -2.16 0.11
N CYS A 61 3.89 -1.36 -0.08
CA CYS A 61 3.09 -0.83 1.02
C CYS A 61 1.70 -1.46 1.01
N THR A 62 1.41 -2.29 2.01
CA THR A 62 0.08 -2.84 2.30
C THR A 62 -0.60 -2.14 3.46
N ALA A 63 0.05 -1.12 4.04
CA ALA A 63 -0.43 -0.36 5.17
C ALA A 63 -1.19 0.91 4.74
N GLY A 64 -2.01 1.40 5.63
CA GLY A 64 -2.76 2.64 5.51
C GLY A 64 -4.18 2.49 6.04
N SER A 65 -4.58 3.41 6.89
CA SER A 65 -5.92 3.43 7.50
C SER A 65 -6.71 4.65 7.02
N ALA A 66 -7.99 4.46 6.79
CA ALA A 66 -8.94 5.52 6.50
C ALA A 66 -10.27 5.24 7.22
N LYS A 67 -11.02 6.29 7.51
CA LYS A 67 -12.31 6.17 8.20
C LYS A 67 -13.39 5.68 7.25
N PHE A 68 -14.16 4.73 7.72
CA PHE A 68 -15.36 4.23 7.06
C PHE A 68 -16.55 4.50 7.97
N ALA A 69 -17.41 5.45 7.59
CA ALA A 69 -18.55 5.88 8.38
C ALA A 69 -19.57 6.61 7.49
N PRO A 70 -20.87 6.68 7.88
CA PRO A 70 -21.86 7.49 7.19
C PRO A 70 -21.38 8.93 7.00
N PHE A 71 -21.62 9.53 5.84
CA PHE A 71 -21.11 10.85 5.49
C PHE A 71 -21.44 11.92 6.53
N ALA A 72 -22.67 11.90 7.07
CA ALA A 72 -23.08 12.85 8.10
C ALA A 72 -22.35 12.71 9.45
N SER A 73 -21.64 11.59 9.66
CA SER A 73 -20.89 11.31 10.88
C SER A 73 -19.39 11.58 10.75
N LEU A 74 -18.90 11.83 9.52
CA LEU A 74 -17.49 12.12 9.27
C LEU A 74 -17.17 13.56 9.67
N SER A 75 -16.18 13.70 10.56
CA SER A 75 -15.63 14.99 10.96
C SER A 75 -14.42 15.40 10.09
N ASP A 76 -13.99 16.66 10.21
CA ASP A 76 -12.76 17.14 9.59
C ASP A 76 -11.53 16.36 10.08
N ASP A 77 -11.53 15.93 11.35
CA ASP A 77 -10.46 15.09 11.92
C ASP A 77 -10.43 13.71 11.28
N ASP A 78 -11.58 13.11 10.96
CA ASP A 78 -11.64 11.82 10.26
C ASP A 78 -11.07 11.89 8.84
N PHE A 79 -11.35 12.98 8.12
CA PHE A 79 -10.73 13.25 6.83
C PHE A 79 -9.22 13.51 6.98
N SER A 80 -8.82 14.36 7.93
CA SER A 80 -7.42 14.65 8.22
C SER A 80 -6.63 13.41 8.58
N PHE A 81 -7.18 12.53 9.44
CA PHE A 81 -6.60 11.22 9.76
C PHE A 81 -6.41 10.36 8.52
N SER A 82 -7.46 10.23 7.70
CA SER A 82 -7.44 9.39 6.49
C SER A 82 -6.40 9.89 5.48
N LEU A 83 -6.36 11.19 5.26
CA LEU A 83 -5.40 11.84 4.37
C LEU A 83 -3.96 11.67 4.88
N ALA A 84 -3.71 11.96 6.15
CA ALA A 84 -2.36 11.86 6.72
C ALA A 84 -1.84 10.43 6.73
N ASN A 85 -2.67 9.47 7.16
CA ASN A 85 -2.26 8.09 7.33
C ASN A 85 -2.14 7.34 6.01
N LYS A 86 -3.21 7.28 5.21
CA LYS A 86 -3.21 6.45 4.00
C LYS A 86 -2.61 7.17 2.80
N LEU A 87 -3.06 8.38 2.48
CA LEU A 87 -2.62 9.07 1.27
C LEU A 87 -1.20 9.64 1.44
N MET A 88 -1.01 10.55 2.38
CA MET A 88 0.29 11.18 2.60
C MET A 88 1.35 10.21 3.09
N GLY A 89 0.97 9.21 3.89
CA GLY A 89 1.88 8.15 4.30
C GLY A 89 2.48 7.41 3.11
N GLN A 90 1.66 6.96 2.16
CA GLN A 90 2.14 6.28 0.95
C GLN A 90 2.88 7.22 0.00
N ILE A 91 2.45 8.47 -0.15
CA ILE A 91 3.20 9.50 -0.90
C ILE A 91 4.61 9.69 -0.29
N ASN A 92 4.71 9.80 1.02
CA ASN A 92 5.99 9.98 1.71
C ASN A 92 6.89 8.75 1.61
N LEU A 93 6.33 7.53 1.57
CA LEU A 93 7.13 6.33 1.28
C LEU A 93 7.86 6.46 -0.06
N VAL A 94 7.18 6.88 -1.12
CA VAL A 94 7.83 7.08 -2.43
C VAL A 94 8.84 8.23 -2.36
N ARG A 95 8.44 9.40 -1.83
CA ARG A 95 9.30 10.59 -1.77
C ARG A 95 10.59 10.36 -0.98
N CYS A 96 10.49 9.78 0.22
CA CYS A 96 11.66 9.50 1.05
C CYS A 96 12.46 8.29 0.52
N GLY A 97 11.77 7.31 -0.09
CA GLY A 97 12.38 6.08 -0.59
C GLY A 97 13.15 6.22 -1.89
N THR A 98 12.95 7.31 -2.65
CA THR A 98 13.58 7.48 -3.97
C THR A 98 15.12 7.43 -3.94
N ALA A 99 15.75 7.82 -2.83
CA ALA A 99 17.21 7.74 -2.64
C ALA A 99 17.68 6.36 -2.12
N HIS A 100 16.75 5.50 -1.72
CA HIS A 100 17.01 4.20 -1.10
C HIS A 100 16.58 3.02 -1.97
N VAL A 101 16.11 3.29 -3.19
CA VAL A 101 15.74 2.25 -4.16
C VAL A 101 16.72 2.26 -5.32
N SER A 102 17.19 1.06 -5.70
CA SER A 102 18.13 0.84 -6.80
C SER A 102 17.58 1.40 -8.12
N GLN A 103 18.47 1.71 -9.07
CA GLN A 103 18.10 2.09 -10.42
C GLN A 103 17.21 1.01 -11.04
N GLY A 104 16.04 1.40 -11.54
CA GLY A 104 15.05 0.47 -12.11
C GLY A 104 14.20 -0.28 -11.07
N GLY A 105 14.41 -0.06 -9.78
CA GLY A 105 13.59 -0.63 -8.73
C GLY A 105 12.14 -0.15 -8.74
N CYS A 106 11.30 -0.62 -7.82
CA CYS A 106 9.89 -0.30 -7.85
C CYS A 106 9.26 0.02 -6.48
N PHE A 107 8.22 0.85 -6.53
CA PHE A 107 7.28 1.08 -5.45
C PHE A 107 5.93 0.50 -5.83
N THR A 108 5.31 -0.24 -4.92
CA THR A 108 3.94 -0.74 -5.08
C THR A 108 3.10 -0.28 -3.90
N LEU A 109 2.15 0.59 -4.17
CA LEU A 109 1.24 1.15 -3.20
C LEU A 109 -0.07 0.36 -3.15
N THR A 110 -0.92 0.65 -2.16
CA THR A 110 -2.25 0.04 -2.05
C THR A 110 -3.33 1.11 -2.08
N SER A 111 -4.15 1.09 -3.13
CA SER A 111 -5.39 1.86 -3.20
C SER A 111 -6.60 1.02 -2.76
N GLY A 112 -7.57 0.78 -3.61
CA GLY A 112 -8.71 -0.10 -3.38
C GLY A 112 -9.90 0.25 -4.28
N VAL A 113 -10.75 -0.75 -4.53
CA VAL A 113 -11.92 -0.66 -5.44
C VAL A 113 -12.84 0.53 -5.16
N LEU A 114 -12.91 0.99 -3.90
CA LEU A 114 -13.75 2.13 -3.50
C LEU A 114 -13.29 3.47 -4.10
N ALA A 115 -12.13 3.52 -4.77
CA ALA A 115 -11.74 4.67 -5.60
C ALA A 115 -12.68 4.88 -6.79
N GLN A 116 -13.22 3.79 -7.33
CA GLN A 116 -14.03 3.77 -8.57
C GLN A 116 -15.45 3.30 -8.35
N GLN A 117 -15.68 2.48 -7.34
CA GLN A 117 -16.99 1.91 -6.98
C GLN A 117 -17.32 2.25 -5.52
N PRO A 118 -17.63 3.52 -5.23
CA PRO A 118 -17.93 3.94 -3.87
C PRO A 118 -19.24 3.32 -3.39
N ILE A 119 -19.33 3.13 -2.08
CA ILE A 119 -20.56 2.70 -1.38
C ILE A 119 -20.88 3.65 -0.23
N GLU A 120 -22.05 3.53 0.37
CA GLU A 120 -22.40 4.32 1.55
C GLU A 120 -21.34 4.13 2.65
N GLY A 121 -20.91 5.21 3.29
CA GLY A 121 -19.88 5.22 4.32
C GLY A 121 -18.45 5.28 3.79
N SER A 122 -18.21 5.18 2.49
CA SER A 122 -16.85 5.10 1.92
C SER A 122 -16.22 6.45 1.58
N ALA A 123 -16.87 7.60 1.85
CA ALA A 123 -16.41 8.89 1.34
C ALA A 123 -14.91 9.17 1.62
N ALA A 124 -14.45 9.07 2.85
CA ALA A 124 -13.04 9.31 3.18
C ALA A 124 -12.11 8.25 2.57
N VAL A 125 -12.52 6.96 2.54
CA VAL A 125 -11.74 5.86 1.92
C VAL A 125 -11.63 6.09 0.41
N SER A 126 -12.73 6.47 -0.26
CA SER A 126 -12.75 6.72 -1.70
C SER A 126 -11.81 7.86 -2.09
N VAL A 127 -11.83 8.96 -1.33
CA VAL A 127 -10.93 10.11 -1.56
C VAL A 127 -9.46 9.68 -1.49
N VAL A 128 -9.05 8.97 -0.44
CA VAL A 128 -7.64 8.59 -0.29
C VAL A 128 -7.21 7.53 -1.31
N ASN A 129 -8.08 6.58 -1.66
CA ASN A 129 -7.78 5.59 -2.69
C ASN A 129 -7.63 6.25 -4.07
N ALA A 130 -8.56 7.13 -4.45
CA ALA A 130 -8.46 7.88 -5.70
C ALA A 130 -7.22 8.79 -5.73
N GLY A 131 -6.86 9.38 -4.58
CA GLY A 131 -5.61 10.13 -4.42
C GLY A 131 -4.36 9.29 -4.68
N VAL A 132 -4.31 8.06 -4.16
CA VAL A 132 -3.21 7.12 -4.43
C VAL A 132 -3.14 6.77 -5.92
N ASP A 133 -4.28 6.49 -6.56
CA ASP A 133 -4.36 6.18 -8.00
C ASP A 133 -3.84 7.34 -8.87
N ALA A 134 -4.22 8.57 -8.53
CA ALA A 134 -3.74 9.76 -9.22
C ALA A 134 -2.25 10.00 -9.00
N PHE A 135 -1.79 9.86 -7.74
CA PHE A 135 -0.38 10.02 -7.38
C PHE A 135 0.52 9.04 -8.12
N VAL A 136 0.14 7.76 -8.19
CA VAL A 136 0.93 6.73 -8.88
C VAL A 136 1.18 7.09 -10.35
N ARG A 137 0.16 7.56 -11.05
CA ARG A 137 0.29 7.99 -12.47
C ARG A 137 1.25 9.17 -12.61
N ALA A 138 1.15 10.16 -11.74
CA ALA A 138 2.02 11.34 -11.76
C ALA A 138 3.46 10.98 -11.37
N ALA A 139 3.64 10.23 -10.27
CA ALA A 139 4.96 9.81 -9.79
C ALA A 139 5.72 8.94 -10.81
N ALA A 140 5.01 8.11 -11.57
CA ALA A 140 5.60 7.29 -12.63
C ALA A 140 6.21 8.14 -13.76
N LEU A 141 5.63 9.31 -14.07
CA LEU A 141 6.20 10.26 -15.04
C LEU A 141 7.46 10.92 -14.49
N GLU A 142 7.41 11.40 -13.24
CA GLU A 142 8.51 12.08 -12.56
C GLU A 142 9.73 11.17 -12.29
N LEU A 143 9.48 9.88 -12.06
CA LEU A 143 10.51 8.89 -11.74
C LEU A 143 10.93 8.04 -12.95
N ARG A 144 10.51 8.41 -14.17
CA ARG A 144 10.87 7.69 -15.39
C ARG A 144 12.39 7.52 -15.50
N GLY A 145 12.81 6.26 -15.75
CA GLY A 145 14.21 5.91 -15.84
C GLY A 145 14.94 5.77 -14.48
N LYS A 146 14.29 6.07 -13.36
CA LYS A 146 14.85 5.93 -12.02
C LYS A 146 14.19 4.79 -11.24
N ALA A 147 12.88 4.83 -11.11
CA ALA A 147 12.10 3.80 -10.43
C ALA A 147 10.70 3.70 -11.05
N ARG A 148 10.08 2.55 -10.92
CA ARG A 148 8.68 2.30 -11.30
C ARG A 148 7.78 2.56 -10.10
N VAL A 149 6.58 3.08 -10.32
CA VAL A 149 5.58 3.30 -9.28
C VAL A 149 4.25 2.74 -9.75
N ASN A 150 3.68 1.79 -9.02
CA ASN A 150 2.40 1.18 -9.33
C ASN A 150 1.53 1.11 -8.07
N ALA A 151 0.25 0.83 -8.22
CA ALA A 151 -0.64 0.49 -7.12
C ALA A 151 -1.35 -0.84 -7.38
N VAL A 152 -1.64 -1.57 -6.31
CA VAL A 152 -2.63 -2.63 -6.30
C VAL A 152 -3.94 -2.04 -5.77
N SER A 153 -5.04 -2.31 -6.44
CA SER A 153 -6.40 -1.92 -6.06
C SER A 153 -7.19 -3.19 -5.71
N PRO A 154 -7.15 -3.64 -4.44
CA PRO A 154 -7.94 -4.77 -4.02
C PRO A 154 -9.44 -4.48 -4.12
N GLY A 155 -10.21 -5.51 -4.49
CA GLY A 155 -11.63 -5.60 -4.22
C GLY A 155 -11.90 -5.84 -2.73
N TRP A 156 -13.08 -6.37 -2.43
CA TRP A 156 -13.34 -6.86 -1.09
C TRP A 156 -12.48 -8.11 -0.82
N VAL A 157 -11.77 -8.09 0.31
CA VAL A 157 -10.96 -9.23 0.73
C VAL A 157 -11.84 -10.14 1.59
N ALA A 158 -11.85 -11.44 1.26
CA ALA A 158 -12.73 -12.42 1.88
C ALA A 158 -12.61 -12.45 3.42
N GLU A 159 -11.38 -12.46 3.94
CA GLU A 159 -11.10 -12.46 5.37
C GLU A 159 -11.52 -11.14 6.05
N THR A 160 -11.50 -10.03 5.31
CA THR A 160 -12.02 -8.75 5.81
C THR A 160 -13.55 -8.80 5.90
N LEU A 161 -14.23 -9.31 4.89
CA LEU A 161 -15.70 -9.50 4.92
C LEU A 161 -16.11 -10.39 6.09
N GLU A 162 -15.41 -11.52 6.29
CA GLU A 162 -15.65 -12.43 7.39
C GLU A 162 -15.50 -11.73 8.75
N SER A 163 -14.45 -10.95 8.94
CA SER A 163 -14.22 -10.17 10.18
C SER A 163 -15.31 -9.12 10.44
N MET A 164 -15.99 -8.67 9.40
CA MET A 164 -17.14 -7.74 9.46
C MET A 164 -18.49 -8.47 9.61
N GLY A 165 -18.50 -9.81 9.71
CA GLY A 165 -19.73 -10.62 9.75
C GLY A 165 -20.48 -10.66 8.42
N ARG A 166 -19.82 -10.39 7.29
CA ARG A 166 -20.36 -10.44 5.94
C ARG A 166 -19.93 -11.73 5.23
N ASP A 167 -20.63 -12.07 4.15
CA ASP A 167 -20.32 -13.27 3.37
C ASP A 167 -18.93 -13.20 2.69
N PRO A 168 -17.96 -14.02 3.10
CA PRO A 168 -16.62 -14.02 2.52
C PRO A 168 -16.57 -14.49 1.06
N SER A 169 -17.59 -15.22 0.58
CA SER A 169 -17.65 -15.67 -0.81
C SER A 169 -17.76 -14.54 -1.82
N GLN A 170 -18.15 -13.34 -1.38
CA GLN A 170 -18.21 -12.12 -2.18
C GLN A 170 -16.87 -11.39 -2.26
N GLY A 171 -15.84 -11.92 -1.63
CA GLY A 171 -14.50 -11.36 -1.61
C GLY A 171 -13.46 -12.26 -2.27
N VAL A 172 -12.29 -11.68 -2.49
CA VAL A 172 -11.10 -12.40 -3.00
C VAL A 172 -10.23 -12.79 -1.82
N PRO A 173 -9.75 -14.04 -1.72
CA PRO A 173 -8.81 -14.43 -0.67
C PRO A 173 -7.55 -13.56 -0.64
N ALA A 174 -7.08 -13.17 0.53
CA ALA A 174 -5.90 -12.33 0.70
C ALA A 174 -4.66 -12.89 -0.01
N ALA A 175 -4.50 -14.22 -0.02
CA ALA A 175 -3.43 -14.90 -0.73
C ALA A 175 -3.48 -14.68 -2.27
N MET A 176 -4.66 -14.57 -2.85
CA MET A 176 -4.81 -14.23 -4.27
C MET A 176 -4.51 -12.75 -4.53
N VAL A 177 -4.93 -11.86 -3.63
CA VAL A 177 -4.58 -10.44 -3.70
C VAL A 177 -3.05 -10.25 -3.65
N ALA A 178 -2.34 -11.04 -2.83
CA ALA A 178 -0.88 -11.00 -2.73
C ALA A 178 -0.17 -11.24 -4.06
N GLN A 179 -0.74 -12.05 -4.97
CA GLN A 179 -0.19 -12.28 -6.31
C GLN A 179 -0.14 -11.01 -7.17
N ALA A 180 -1.07 -10.05 -6.95
CA ALA A 180 -1.04 -8.78 -7.65
C ALA A 180 0.20 -7.94 -7.27
N TYR A 181 0.62 -7.99 -6.00
CA TYR A 181 1.86 -7.33 -5.56
C TYR A 181 3.10 -8.01 -6.17
N GLN A 182 3.15 -9.34 -6.21
CA GLN A 182 4.26 -10.07 -6.84
C GLN A 182 4.42 -9.66 -8.31
N ARG A 183 3.33 -9.52 -9.06
CA ARG A 183 3.38 -9.10 -10.47
C ARG A 183 4.03 -7.73 -10.69
N THR A 184 3.98 -6.83 -9.71
CA THR A 184 4.60 -5.51 -9.82
C THR A 184 6.14 -5.54 -9.72
N LEU A 185 6.71 -6.58 -9.12
CA LEU A 185 8.17 -6.72 -8.96
C LEU A 185 8.85 -6.94 -10.32
N GLY A 186 8.20 -7.68 -11.22
CA GLY A 186 8.69 -7.93 -12.57
C GLY A 186 8.20 -6.90 -13.60
N GLY A 187 8.71 -7.01 -14.82
CA GLY A 187 8.24 -6.22 -15.97
C GLY A 187 8.68 -4.77 -15.98
N SER A 188 8.08 -3.99 -16.88
CA SER A 188 8.40 -2.58 -17.15
C SER A 188 7.24 -1.61 -16.83
N ALA A 189 6.12 -2.12 -16.36
CA ALA A 189 4.92 -1.32 -16.05
C ALA A 189 5.21 -0.27 -14.97
N SER A 190 4.77 0.96 -15.21
CA SER A 190 4.84 2.07 -14.26
C SER A 190 3.66 3.01 -14.47
N GLY A 191 3.05 3.47 -13.40
CA GLY A 191 1.84 4.29 -13.42
C GLY A 191 0.55 3.47 -13.50
N GLU A 192 0.63 2.16 -13.31
CA GLU A 192 -0.53 1.27 -13.38
C GLU A 192 -1.21 1.11 -12.01
N VAL A 193 -2.54 0.98 -12.07
CA VAL A 193 -3.40 0.57 -10.95
C VAL A 193 -3.94 -0.81 -11.28
N ILE A 194 -3.39 -1.83 -10.63
CA ILE A 194 -3.67 -3.23 -10.90
C ILE A 194 -4.84 -3.68 -10.04
N ALA A 195 -5.96 -4.01 -10.69
CA ALA A 195 -7.09 -4.60 -9.97
C ALA A 195 -6.73 -6.00 -9.46
N ALA A 196 -7.09 -6.28 -8.21
CA ALA A 196 -6.99 -7.58 -7.57
C ALA A 196 -8.40 -7.99 -7.09
N SER A 197 -9.18 -8.50 -8.05
CA SER A 197 -10.56 -8.93 -7.88
C SER A 197 -10.76 -10.31 -8.50
#